data_34a144a1c4bd114a85d945bdbf7134ed
#
_entry.id   34a144a1c4bd114a85d945bdbf7134ed
#
_cell.length_a   1.000
_cell.length_b   1.000
_cell.length_c   1.000
_cell.angle_alpha   90.00
_cell.angle_beta   90.00
_cell.angle_gamma   90.00
#
_symmetry.space_group_name_H-M   'P 1'
#
loop_
_entity.id
_entity.type
_entity.pdbx_description
1 polymer ?
#
loop_
_entity_poly.entity_id
_entity_poly.type
_entity_poly.pdbx_seq_one_letter_code
_entity_poly.pdbx_strand_id
1 'polypeptide(L)'
;MSKKSAPRRLADNEAIAKAINLRVSPRKLGLIAGLIRGKNCEQALAELQFSRRRIALDVRKVLQSAIANAENNHQLDVDKLYVADVSVGRGLVMRRWQARGRGRAAGIEKLFSNLRLVVREREAKAQDDKKTKSKGAAKKSVANEKRA
;
A
#
# COMPACT_ATOMS: atom_id res chain seq x y z
N MET A 1 26.77 26.46 -11.73
CA MET A 1 25.88 26.58 -10.55
C MET A 1 25.03 25.32 -10.43
N SER A 2 25.11 24.59 -9.33
CA SER A 2 24.30 23.39 -9.11
C SER A 2 22.86 23.77 -8.77
N LYS A 3 21.86 23.05 -9.32
CA LYS A 3 20.46 23.23 -8.95
C LYS A 3 20.27 22.90 -7.47
N LYS A 4 19.49 23.72 -6.77
CA LYS A 4 19.05 23.40 -5.40
C LYS A 4 18.31 22.06 -5.41
N SER A 5 18.50 21.22 -4.38
CA SER A 5 17.78 19.97 -4.24
C SER A 5 16.26 20.23 -4.19
N ALA A 6 15.48 19.39 -4.87
CA ALA A 6 14.03 19.50 -4.82
C ALA A 6 13.52 19.24 -3.39
N PRO A 7 12.53 20.00 -2.90
CA PRO A 7 11.98 19.78 -1.58
C PRO A 7 11.36 18.38 -1.47
N ARG A 8 11.35 17.81 -0.26
CA ARG A 8 10.73 16.53 0.04
C ARG A 8 9.23 16.60 -0.29
N ARG A 9 8.74 15.59 -1.02
CA ARG A 9 7.32 15.52 -1.42
C ARG A 9 6.41 14.87 -0.35
N LEU A 10 7.00 14.23 0.64
CA LEU A 10 6.30 13.52 1.72
C LEU A 10 6.29 14.39 2.97
N ALA A 11 5.25 14.24 3.80
CA ALA A 11 5.21 14.87 5.12
C ALA A 11 6.27 14.26 6.05
N ASP A 12 6.60 14.95 7.14
CA ASP A 12 7.64 14.50 8.08
C ASP A 12 7.24 13.22 8.83
N ASN A 13 5.94 12.98 9.02
CA ASN A 13 5.36 11.78 9.61
C ASN A 13 5.16 10.63 8.62
N GLU A 14 5.76 10.69 7.42
CA GLU A 14 5.65 9.67 6.39
C GLU A 14 7.00 9.10 6.00
N ALA A 15 7.06 7.78 5.81
CA ALA A 15 8.20 7.10 5.22
C ALA A 15 7.80 6.31 3.98
N ILE A 16 8.72 6.15 3.05
CA ILE A 16 8.49 5.50 1.76
C ILE A 16 9.47 4.38 1.51
N ALA A 17 8.97 3.30 0.91
CA ALA A 17 9.81 2.31 0.23
C ALA A 17 9.30 2.07 -1.19
N LYS A 18 10.21 1.76 -2.10
CA LYS A 18 9.93 1.50 -3.51
C LYS A 18 10.58 0.21 -3.94
N ALA A 19 9.88 -0.59 -4.74
CA ALA A 19 10.46 -1.70 -5.48
C ALA A 19 10.18 -1.51 -6.98
N ILE A 20 11.23 -1.64 -7.77
CA ILE A 20 11.18 -1.40 -9.21
C ILE A 20 11.31 -2.74 -9.94
N ASN A 21 10.60 -2.88 -11.07
CA ASN A 21 10.68 -4.04 -11.95
C ASN A 21 10.37 -5.40 -11.29
N LEU A 22 9.36 -5.45 -10.43
CA LEU A 22 8.83 -6.70 -9.91
C LEU A 22 8.24 -7.54 -11.07
N ARG A 23 8.67 -8.80 -11.20
CA ARG A 23 8.23 -9.70 -12.28
C ARG A 23 6.81 -10.21 -12.05
N VAL A 24 5.86 -9.31 -12.09
CA VAL A 24 4.43 -9.60 -11.95
C VAL A 24 3.62 -8.54 -12.68
N SER A 25 2.41 -8.90 -13.14
CA SER A 25 1.54 -7.91 -13.77
C SER A 25 0.96 -6.94 -12.74
N PRO A 26 0.75 -5.65 -13.11
CA PRO A 26 0.21 -4.63 -12.19
C PRO A 26 -1.14 -5.02 -11.59
N ARG A 27 -2.01 -5.71 -12.32
CA ARG A 27 -3.30 -6.20 -11.82
C ARG A 27 -3.13 -7.16 -10.64
N LYS A 28 -2.20 -8.14 -10.76
CA LYS A 28 -1.95 -9.13 -9.70
C LYS A 28 -1.31 -8.47 -8.48
N LEU A 29 -0.40 -7.52 -8.68
CA LEU A 29 0.20 -6.75 -7.59
C LEU A 29 -0.82 -5.84 -6.91
N GLY A 30 -1.72 -5.21 -7.68
CA GLY A 30 -2.79 -4.36 -7.19
C GLY A 30 -3.75 -5.06 -6.21
N LEU A 31 -4.00 -6.36 -6.39
CA LEU A 31 -4.82 -7.15 -5.46
C LEU A 31 -4.17 -7.25 -4.07
N ILE A 32 -2.85 -7.39 -4.00
CA ILE A 32 -2.12 -7.43 -2.72
C ILE A 32 -2.01 -6.03 -2.14
N ALA A 33 -1.78 -5.03 -2.98
CA ALA A 33 -1.76 -3.63 -2.56
C ALA A 33 -3.10 -3.22 -1.91
N GLY A 34 -4.24 -3.64 -2.48
CA GLY A 34 -5.57 -3.41 -1.90
C GLY A 34 -5.79 -4.13 -0.57
N LEU A 35 -5.17 -5.30 -0.38
CA LEU A 35 -5.29 -6.07 0.86
C LEU A 35 -4.67 -5.35 2.06
N ILE A 36 -3.51 -4.70 1.88
CA ILE A 36 -2.74 -4.09 2.97
C ILE A 36 -3.01 -2.60 3.17
N ARG A 37 -3.64 -1.93 2.21
CA ARG A 37 -3.89 -0.49 2.30
C ARG A 37 -4.80 -0.14 3.47
N GLY A 38 -4.44 0.87 4.26
CA GLY A 38 -5.19 1.36 5.41
C GLY A 38 -5.06 0.52 6.68
N LYS A 39 -4.31 -0.59 6.65
CA LYS A 39 -4.08 -1.46 7.82
C LYS A 39 -2.87 -1.03 8.62
N ASN A 40 -2.84 -1.40 9.91
CA ASN A 40 -1.65 -1.25 10.74
C ASN A 40 -0.51 -2.11 10.17
N CYS A 41 0.73 -1.66 10.34
CA CYS A 41 1.90 -2.34 9.78
C CYS A 41 2.04 -3.79 10.28
N GLU A 42 1.76 -4.05 11.55
CA GLU A 42 1.77 -5.39 12.14
C GLU A 42 0.76 -6.32 11.45
N GLN A 43 -0.50 -5.90 11.33
CA GLN A 43 -1.56 -6.65 10.66
C GLN A 43 -1.24 -6.90 9.18
N ALA A 44 -0.70 -5.89 8.49
CA ALA A 44 -0.30 -6.02 7.10
C ALA A 44 0.84 -7.04 6.92
N LEU A 45 1.82 -7.08 7.82
CA LEU A 45 2.89 -8.07 7.82
C LEU A 45 2.36 -9.49 8.04
N ALA A 46 1.44 -9.67 9.00
CA ALA A 46 0.82 -10.97 9.28
C ALA A 46 0.04 -11.48 8.06
N GLU A 47 -0.80 -10.63 7.44
CA GLU A 47 -1.55 -11.01 6.25
C GLU A 47 -0.67 -11.36 5.05
N LEU A 48 0.43 -10.63 4.85
CA LEU A 48 1.38 -10.94 3.79
C LEU A 48 2.11 -12.26 4.06
N GLN A 49 2.35 -12.61 5.32
CA GLN A 49 3.00 -13.87 5.71
C GLN A 49 2.10 -15.07 5.40
N PHE A 50 0.81 -14.98 5.68
CA PHE A 50 -0.15 -16.06 5.43
C PHE A 50 -0.72 -16.07 4.02
N SER A 51 -0.39 -15.06 3.19
CA SER A 51 -0.86 -14.98 1.82
C SER A 51 -0.20 -16.07 0.95
N ARG A 52 -1.02 -16.87 0.27
CA ARG A 52 -0.55 -17.92 -0.67
C ARG A 52 0.01 -17.37 -1.98
N ARG A 53 0.01 -16.07 -2.20
CA ARG A 53 0.47 -15.44 -3.43
C ARG A 53 1.98 -15.23 -3.41
N ARG A 54 2.69 -15.76 -4.40
CA ARG A 54 4.15 -15.64 -4.51
C ARG A 54 4.67 -14.21 -4.29
N ILE A 55 4.02 -13.22 -4.88
CA ILE A 55 4.45 -11.81 -4.81
C ILE A 55 4.30 -11.20 -3.40
N ALA A 56 3.55 -11.84 -2.49
CA ALA A 56 3.40 -11.37 -1.12
C ALA A 56 4.75 -11.32 -0.38
N LEU A 57 5.66 -12.24 -0.70
CA LEU A 57 7.01 -12.24 -0.14
C LEU A 57 7.81 -10.99 -0.51
N ASP A 58 7.72 -10.56 -1.78
CA ASP A 58 8.40 -9.35 -2.24
C ASP A 58 7.77 -8.10 -1.61
N VAL A 59 6.43 -8.02 -1.57
CA VAL A 59 5.71 -6.91 -0.93
C VAL A 59 6.02 -6.84 0.57
N ARG A 60 6.12 -7.98 1.27
CA ARG A 60 6.53 -8.05 2.68
C ARG A 60 7.90 -7.43 2.90
N LYS A 61 8.89 -7.76 2.06
CA LYS A 61 10.24 -7.17 2.15
C LYS A 61 10.21 -5.65 1.97
N VAL A 62 9.39 -5.16 1.03
CA VAL A 62 9.23 -3.70 0.81
C VAL A 62 8.57 -3.04 2.02
N LEU A 63 7.56 -3.68 2.63
CA LEU A 63 6.93 -3.16 3.83
C LEU A 63 7.90 -3.13 5.03
N GLN A 64 8.70 -4.18 5.22
CA GLN A 64 9.76 -4.19 6.24
C GLN A 64 10.78 -3.07 6.02
N SER A 65 11.19 -2.83 4.77
CA SER A 65 12.06 -1.72 4.42
C SER A 65 11.41 -0.35 4.70
N ALA A 66 10.09 -0.21 4.50
CA ALA A 66 9.37 1.03 4.80
C ALA A 66 9.32 1.29 6.31
N ILE A 67 9.10 0.26 7.12
CA ILE A 67 9.10 0.34 8.59
C ILE A 67 10.49 0.72 9.09
N ALA A 68 11.54 0.04 8.62
CA ALA A 68 12.93 0.37 8.98
C ALA A 68 13.32 1.81 8.57
N ASN A 69 12.83 2.30 7.43
CA ASN A 69 13.05 3.69 7.01
C ASN A 69 12.30 4.68 7.93
N ALA A 70 11.11 4.32 8.42
CA ALA A 70 10.34 5.15 9.36
C ALA A 70 11.08 5.26 10.71
N GLU A 71 11.56 4.16 11.23
CA GLU A 71 12.28 4.08 12.50
C GLU A 71 13.65 4.79 12.41
N ASN A 72 14.51 4.37 11.49
CA ASN A 72 15.92 4.82 11.45
C ASN A 72 16.08 6.23 10.90
N ASN A 73 15.30 6.65 9.89
CA ASN A 73 15.49 7.92 9.21
C ASN A 73 14.55 9.02 9.72
N HIS A 74 13.42 8.65 10.29
CA HIS A 74 12.39 9.61 10.70
C HIS A 74 12.02 9.53 12.17
N GLN A 75 12.57 8.53 12.92
CA GLN A 75 12.33 8.32 14.36
C GLN A 75 10.83 8.25 14.71
N LEU A 76 10.03 7.66 13.79
CA LEU A 76 8.58 7.48 13.97
C LEU A 76 8.32 6.26 14.86
N ASP A 77 7.22 6.32 15.62
CA ASP A 77 6.77 5.23 16.48
C ASP A 77 6.22 4.06 15.65
N VAL A 78 6.92 2.92 15.68
CA VAL A 78 6.61 1.73 14.88
C VAL A 78 5.20 1.18 15.19
N ASP A 79 4.78 1.24 16.45
CA ASP A 79 3.49 0.70 16.90
C ASP A 79 2.29 1.51 16.36
N LYS A 80 2.51 2.79 16.07
CA LYS A 80 1.51 3.69 15.50
C LYS A 80 1.52 3.74 13.98
N LEU A 81 2.44 3.03 13.32
CA LEU A 81 2.53 3.03 11.87
C LEU A 81 1.38 2.29 11.22
N TYR A 82 0.86 2.89 10.17
CA TYR A 82 -0.10 2.25 9.27
C TYR A 82 0.25 2.49 7.80
N VAL A 83 -0.23 1.62 6.95
CA VAL A 83 -0.04 1.72 5.50
C VAL A 83 -0.97 2.77 4.93
N ALA A 84 -0.47 3.98 4.69
CA ALA A 84 -1.26 5.10 4.20
C ALA A 84 -1.60 4.96 2.72
N ASP A 85 -0.59 4.67 1.88
CA ASP A 85 -0.79 4.48 0.45
C ASP A 85 0.07 3.34 -0.10
N VAL A 86 -0.51 2.61 -1.05
CA VAL A 86 0.19 1.61 -1.83
C VAL A 86 -0.17 1.81 -3.29
N SER A 87 0.76 2.36 -4.05
CA SER A 87 0.57 2.61 -5.48
C SER A 87 1.35 1.63 -6.33
N VAL A 88 0.71 1.15 -7.38
CA VAL A 88 1.24 0.17 -8.33
C VAL A 88 1.28 0.79 -9.72
N GLY A 89 2.46 0.86 -10.31
CA GLY A 89 2.69 1.35 -11.66
C GLY A 89 3.11 0.24 -12.64
N ARG A 90 2.93 0.48 -13.94
CA ARG A 90 3.55 -0.36 -14.98
C ARG A 90 5.06 -0.12 -14.97
N GLY A 91 5.82 -1.20 -15.04
CA GLY A 91 7.26 -1.18 -15.27
C GLY A 91 7.60 -1.57 -16.70
N LEU A 92 8.74 -2.22 -16.89
CA LEU A 92 9.20 -2.77 -18.15
C LEU A 92 8.19 -3.78 -18.70
N VAL A 93 8.04 -3.82 -20.02
CA VAL A 93 7.25 -4.82 -20.74
C VAL A 93 8.17 -5.52 -21.75
N MET A 94 8.42 -6.80 -21.52
CA MET A 94 9.15 -7.62 -22.48
C MET A 94 8.16 -8.23 -23.46
N ARG A 95 8.27 -7.91 -24.73
CA ARG A 95 7.46 -8.47 -25.81
C ARG A 95 8.14 -9.67 -26.44
N ARG A 96 7.35 -10.71 -26.72
CA ARG A 96 7.76 -11.94 -27.41
C ARG A 96 6.69 -12.31 -28.41
N TRP A 97 7.08 -13.05 -29.41
CA TRP A 97 6.19 -13.56 -30.45
C TRP A 97 6.12 -15.08 -30.33
N GLN A 98 4.93 -15.60 -30.51
CA GLN A 98 4.69 -17.04 -30.57
C GLN A 98 4.01 -17.36 -31.89
N ALA A 99 4.56 -18.31 -32.63
CA ALA A 99 3.93 -18.83 -33.83
C ALA A 99 2.59 -19.50 -33.50
N ARG A 100 1.60 -19.25 -34.34
CA ARG A 100 0.25 -19.81 -34.28
C ARG A 100 -0.09 -20.49 -35.57
N GLY A 101 -1.22 -21.21 -35.65
CA GLY A 101 -1.69 -21.87 -36.86
C GLY A 101 -1.87 -20.90 -38.04
N ARG A 102 -1.80 -21.42 -39.24
CA ARG A 102 -1.98 -20.69 -40.53
C ARG A 102 -0.98 -19.55 -40.77
N GLY A 103 0.28 -19.71 -40.34
CA GLY A 103 1.34 -18.72 -40.55
C GLY A 103 1.18 -17.43 -39.73
N ARG A 104 0.24 -17.35 -38.78
CA ARG A 104 0.05 -16.19 -37.92
C ARG A 104 1.01 -16.21 -36.74
N ALA A 105 1.32 -15.05 -36.18
CA ALA A 105 2.08 -14.89 -34.95
C ALA A 105 1.25 -14.10 -33.92
N ALA A 106 1.31 -14.50 -32.63
CA ALA A 106 0.67 -13.78 -31.51
C ALA A 106 1.74 -13.15 -30.62
N GLY A 107 1.52 -11.90 -30.25
CA GLY A 107 2.37 -11.20 -29.30
C GLY A 107 2.12 -11.66 -27.87
N ILE A 108 3.20 -11.92 -27.12
CA ILE A 108 3.15 -12.21 -25.69
C ILE A 108 3.83 -11.07 -24.94
N GLU A 109 3.12 -10.49 -23.98
CA GLU A 109 3.67 -9.46 -23.08
C GLU A 109 4.02 -10.06 -21.72
N LYS A 110 5.29 -9.95 -21.33
CA LYS A 110 5.78 -10.26 -19.98
C LYS A 110 5.89 -8.96 -19.21
N LEU A 111 4.84 -8.66 -18.41
CA LEU A 111 4.70 -7.41 -17.70
C LEU A 111 5.53 -7.41 -16.41
N PHE A 112 6.20 -6.30 -16.15
CA PHE A 112 6.78 -5.94 -14.86
C PHE A 112 6.01 -4.79 -14.25
N SER A 113 6.10 -4.64 -12.94
CA SER A 113 5.43 -3.58 -12.21
C SER A 113 6.35 -2.93 -11.18
N ASN A 114 6.04 -1.69 -10.86
CA ASN A 114 6.70 -0.91 -9.83
C ASN A 114 5.74 -0.75 -8.65
N LEU A 115 6.25 -0.94 -7.44
CA LEU A 115 5.52 -0.75 -6.18
C LEU A 115 6.08 0.46 -5.46
N ARG A 116 5.20 1.33 -4.99
CA ARG A 116 5.51 2.40 -4.06
C ARG A 116 4.61 2.22 -2.85
N LEU A 117 5.19 2.17 -1.66
CA LEU A 117 4.51 1.99 -0.39
C LEU A 117 4.87 3.16 0.52
N VAL A 118 3.86 3.78 1.11
CA VAL A 118 4.00 4.88 2.06
C VAL A 118 3.38 4.43 3.38
N VAL A 119 4.17 4.48 4.44
CA VAL A 119 3.71 4.31 5.82
C VAL A 119 3.65 5.66 6.49
N ARG A 120 2.67 5.83 7.38
CA ARG A 120 2.45 7.07 8.12
C ARG A 120 2.19 6.75 9.59
N GLU A 121 2.67 7.59 10.47
CA GLU A 121 2.32 7.54 11.88
C GLU A 121 0.92 8.10 12.11
N ARG A 122 0.13 7.39 12.92
CA ARG A 122 -1.24 7.78 13.27
C ARG A 122 -1.21 8.79 14.41
N GLU A 123 -1.60 10.03 14.15
CA GLU A 123 -1.81 11.03 15.20
C GLU A 123 -3.00 10.62 16.07
N ALA A 124 -2.84 10.67 17.39
CA ALA A 124 -3.84 10.20 18.37
C ALA A 124 -5.21 10.90 18.28
N LYS A 125 -5.29 12.06 17.64
CA LYS A 125 -6.53 12.87 17.57
C LYS A 125 -7.62 12.36 16.63
N ALA A 126 -7.35 11.41 15.73
CA ALA A 126 -8.33 10.99 14.72
C ALA A 126 -9.25 9.83 15.16
N GLN A 127 -9.06 9.25 16.35
CA GLN A 127 -9.86 8.10 16.80
C GLN A 127 -11.07 8.49 17.67
N ASP A 128 -11.03 9.62 18.36
CA ASP A 128 -12.13 10.03 19.25
C ASP A 128 -13.33 10.60 18.49
N ASP A 129 -13.12 11.27 17.36
CA ASP A 129 -14.21 11.86 16.57
C ASP A 129 -15.11 10.82 15.86
N LYS A 130 -14.58 9.65 15.50
CA LYS A 130 -15.41 8.57 14.91
C LYS A 130 -16.23 7.82 15.97
N LYS A 131 -15.68 7.68 17.18
CA LYS A 131 -16.37 6.95 18.27
C LYS A 131 -17.49 7.79 18.90
N THR A 132 -17.33 9.11 18.92
CA THR A 132 -18.36 10.06 19.38
C THR A 132 -19.49 10.24 18.37
N LYS A 133 -19.20 10.26 17.06
CA LYS A 133 -20.24 10.34 16.01
C LYS A 133 -21.11 9.09 15.93
N SER A 134 -20.54 7.89 16.09
CA SER A 134 -21.32 6.64 16.10
C SER A 134 -22.19 6.49 17.36
N LYS A 135 -21.72 6.93 18.54
CA LYS A 135 -22.52 6.92 19.78
C LYS A 135 -23.63 7.98 19.80
N GLY A 136 -23.42 9.11 19.12
CA GLY A 136 -24.42 10.16 18.97
C GLY A 136 -25.57 9.79 18.04
N ALA A 137 -25.29 9.04 16.95
CA ALA A 137 -26.29 8.56 16.04
C ALA A 137 -27.19 7.47 16.67
N ALA A 138 -26.58 6.53 17.41
CA ALA A 138 -27.32 5.49 18.12
C ALA A 138 -28.23 6.03 19.25
N LYS A 139 -27.83 7.10 19.94
CA LYS A 139 -28.68 7.74 20.96
C LYS A 139 -29.87 8.50 20.36
N LYS A 140 -29.74 9.07 19.15
CA LYS A 140 -30.84 9.77 18.49
C LYS A 140 -31.91 8.82 17.94
N SER A 141 -31.57 7.61 17.46
CA SER A 141 -32.54 6.63 17.00
C SER A 141 -33.40 6.06 18.14
N VAL A 142 -32.78 5.77 19.30
CA VAL A 142 -33.51 5.25 20.49
C VAL A 142 -34.43 6.31 21.16
N ALA A 143 -34.10 7.59 21.05
CA ALA A 143 -34.93 8.67 21.59
C ALA A 143 -36.18 8.96 20.72
N ASN A 144 -36.12 8.64 19.43
CA ASN A 144 -37.25 8.85 18.49
C ASN A 144 -38.27 7.71 18.54
N GLU A 145 -37.84 6.48 18.90
CA GLU A 145 -38.71 5.30 19.05
C GLU A 145 -39.58 5.35 20.36
N LYS A 146 -39.16 6.13 21.35
CA LYS A 146 -39.94 6.33 22.62
C LYS A 146 -40.96 7.45 22.53
N ARG A 147 -41.09 8.16 21.41
CA ARG A 147 -42.04 9.28 21.21
C ARG A 147 -43.11 9.00 20.15
N ALA A 148 -43.11 7.83 19.55
CA ALA A 148 -44.18 7.28 18.71
C ALA A 148 -44.96 6.24 19.50
#